data_50385bb459737d09be7dc4a23c64b084
#
_entry.id   50385bb459737d09be7dc4a23c64b084
#
_cell.length_a   1.000
_cell.length_b   1.000
_cell.length_c   1.000
_cell.angle_alpha   90.00
_cell.angle_beta   90.00
_cell.angle_gamma   90.00
#
_symmetry.space_group_name_H-M   'P 1'
#
loop_
_entity.id
_entity.type
_entity.pdbx_description
1 polymer ?
#
loop_
_entity_poly.entity_id
_entity_poly.type
_entity_poly.pdbx_seq_one_letter_code
_entity_poly.pdbx_strand_id
1 'polypeptide(L)'
;CLISGSPGTGKTTAVARILAFLIESSSEATPLRIALAAPTAKAAIRLEEAISQIKQVLCSPDWVKNLIPEESWTIHRLLGSNADGTSYRHRESNPLPCDIVVVDEASMIDLPLMAHLLEAIPRSSRLILLGDPHQLSSIEAGAVLEDIMGPGEKNRYSLAFLKRFREYTGSDSLSPSEADESVMTDAMVELTRNYRIRDESILGRFKKSVVTGDAAETLHLLESGEESLSWLDLPDLHALKNYVRTEIGKYLNGYLKHVVKHSDNNELFASFDSFRVLCALRGGLFGTIHLNRLMEDFLKEKSGIHPSRPFYPGKALMVTNNDYALQLFNGDIGLVLADDRSKEPHSVCFREAKGAFRRLSPYTLPEHETAFAMTVHKSQGSEYERVFLFLPEADNPILNRELIYTGITRARRELTVCGRKDILIRAVSRKMERYSGLTEKIRQGQPVE
;
A
#
# COMPACT_ATOMS: atom_id res chain seq x y z
N CYS A 1 -13.15 8.41 -13.72
CA CYS A 1 -12.43 9.44 -12.97
C CYS A 1 -11.22 8.81 -12.28
N LEU A 2 -10.08 9.54 -12.26
CA LEU A 2 -8.86 9.12 -11.61
C LEU A 2 -8.50 10.14 -10.53
N ILE A 3 -8.31 9.70 -9.29
CA ILE A 3 -7.91 10.53 -8.16
C ILE A 3 -6.53 10.06 -7.70
N SER A 4 -5.51 10.86 -7.99
CA SER A 4 -4.14 10.58 -7.60
C SER A 4 -3.72 11.37 -6.37
N GLY A 5 -2.65 10.93 -5.73
CA GLY A 5 -2.04 11.61 -4.61
C GLY A 5 -1.19 10.69 -3.75
N SER A 6 -0.23 11.24 -3.04
CA SER A 6 0.63 10.48 -2.14
C SER A 6 -0.16 9.90 -0.94
N PRO A 7 0.36 8.89 -0.23
CA PRO A 7 -0.27 8.40 0.99
C PRO A 7 -0.49 9.53 2.00
N GLY A 8 -1.70 9.59 2.57
CA GLY A 8 -2.06 10.65 3.53
C GLY A 8 -2.67 11.91 2.92
N THR A 9 -2.93 11.96 1.61
CA THR A 9 -3.61 13.10 0.96
C THR A 9 -5.14 13.05 1.06
N GLY A 10 -5.71 11.98 1.61
CA GLY A 10 -7.15 11.87 1.83
C GLY A 10 -7.94 11.30 0.64
N LYS A 11 -7.31 10.53 -0.25
CA LYS A 11 -7.98 9.88 -1.40
C LYS A 11 -9.26 9.13 -0.99
N THR A 12 -9.17 8.24 -0.01
CA THR A 12 -10.30 7.45 0.47
C THR A 12 -11.40 8.33 1.09
N THR A 13 -11.01 9.41 1.78
CA THR A 13 -11.96 10.39 2.33
C THR A 13 -12.69 11.14 1.22
N ALA A 14 -11.98 11.54 0.17
CA ALA A 14 -12.59 12.19 -0.99
C ALA A 14 -13.61 11.27 -1.66
N VAL A 15 -13.26 10.00 -1.87
CA VAL A 15 -14.17 9.02 -2.46
C VAL A 15 -15.42 8.78 -1.61
N ALA A 16 -15.29 8.62 -0.30
CA ALA A 16 -16.46 8.44 0.57
C ALA A 16 -17.43 9.62 0.46
N ARG A 17 -16.92 10.86 0.36
CA ARG A 17 -17.73 12.06 0.14
C ARG A 17 -18.37 12.08 -1.25
N ILE A 18 -17.63 11.67 -2.29
CA ILE A 18 -18.15 11.56 -3.66
C ILE A 18 -19.28 10.53 -3.71
N LEU A 19 -19.10 9.37 -3.07
CA LEU A 19 -20.14 8.34 -2.98
C LEU A 19 -21.36 8.85 -2.26
N ALA A 20 -21.22 9.54 -1.12
CA ALA A 20 -22.33 10.16 -0.40
C ALA A 20 -23.10 11.14 -1.29
N PHE A 21 -22.40 12.03 -1.98
CA PHE A 21 -23.00 12.98 -2.90
C PHE A 21 -23.75 12.30 -4.05
N LEU A 22 -23.19 11.25 -4.65
CA LEU A 22 -23.82 10.50 -5.73
C LEU A 22 -25.06 9.76 -5.26
N ILE A 23 -25.05 9.21 -4.04
CA ILE A 23 -26.20 8.56 -3.42
C ILE A 23 -27.30 9.58 -3.12
N GLU A 24 -26.98 10.71 -2.51
CA GLU A 24 -27.92 11.79 -2.23
C GLU A 24 -28.57 12.37 -3.50
N SER A 25 -27.82 12.37 -4.60
CA SER A 25 -28.28 12.85 -5.92
C SER A 25 -29.06 11.79 -6.71
N SER A 26 -29.10 10.55 -6.22
CA SER A 26 -29.85 9.45 -6.85
C SER A 26 -31.27 9.35 -6.31
N SER A 27 -32.14 8.60 -7.00
CA SER A 27 -33.46 8.31 -6.52
C SER A 27 -33.44 7.25 -5.42
N GLU A 28 -34.15 7.48 -4.30
CA GLU A 28 -34.31 6.46 -3.25
C GLU A 28 -34.99 5.17 -3.77
N ALA A 29 -35.80 5.26 -4.82
CA ALA A 29 -36.47 4.12 -5.42
C ALA A 29 -35.52 3.18 -6.17
N THR A 30 -34.33 3.65 -6.57
CA THR A 30 -33.32 2.87 -7.30
C THR A 30 -31.93 3.13 -6.71
N PRO A 31 -31.61 2.47 -5.58
CA PRO A 31 -30.33 2.69 -4.91
C PRO A 31 -29.17 2.25 -5.80
N LEU A 32 -28.09 3.05 -5.81
CA LEU A 32 -26.89 2.76 -6.57
C LEU A 32 -26.19 1.51 -6.03
N ARG A 33 -25.83 0.60 -6.93
CA ARG A 33 -25.02 -0.59 -6.62
C ARG A 33 -23.56 -0.20 -6.74
N ILE A 34 -22.86 -0.18 -5.62
CA ILE A 34 -21.47 0.27 -5.51
C ILE A 34 -20.59 -0.91 -5.17
N ALA A 35 -19.50 -1.11 -5.91
CA ALA A 35 -18.47 -2.08 -5.62
C ALA A 35 -17.17 -1.37 -5.23
N LEU A 36 -16.57 -1.79 -4.10
CA LEU A 36 -15.26 -1.35 -3.65
C LEU A 36 -14.25 -2.47 -3.92
N ALA A 37 -13.11 -2.15 -4.53
CA ALA A 37 -12.10 -3.14 -4.85
C ALA A 37 -10.67 -2.60 -4.66
N ALA A 38 -9.72 -3.54 -4.54
CA ALA A 38 -8.29 -3.25 -4.53
C ALA A 38 -7.50 -4.42 -5.17
N PRO A 39 -6.27 -4.23 -5.64
CA PRO A 39 -5.49 -5.30 -6.26
C PRO A 39 -5.10 -6.43 -5.28
N THR A 40 -4.93 -6.13 -4.00
CA THR A 40 -4.55 -7.12 -2.98
C THR A 40 -5.58 -7.20 -1.86
N ALA A 41 -5.65 -8.36 -1.19
CA ALA A 41 -6.56 -8.56 -0.05
C ALA A 41 -6.27 -7.57 1.09
N LYS A 42 -5.00 -7.31 1.36
CA LYS A 42 -4.58 -6.34 2.39
C LYS A 42 -5.03 -4.92 2.07
N ALA A 43 -4.94 -4.50 0.82
CA ALA A 43 -5.43 -3.19 0.39
C ALA A 43 -6.97 -3.13 0.47
N ALA A 44 -7.67 -4.22 0.12
CA ALA A 44 -9.11 -4.33 0.25
C ALA A 44 -9.57 -4.18 1.72
N ILE A 45 -8.98 -4.93 2.65
CA ILE A 45 -9.28 -4.80 4.09
C ILE A 45 -9.08 -3.37 4.59
N ARG A 46 -8.00 -2.72 4.16
CA ARG A 46 -7.73 -1.32 4.55
C ARG A 46 -8.73 -0.32 3.97
N LEU A 47 -9.17 -0.55 2.75
CA LEU A 47 -10.23 0.25 2.15
C LEU A 47 -11.52 0.11 2.96
N GLU A 48 -11.88 -1.11 3.36
CA GLU A 48 -13.02 -1.40 4.23
C GLU A 48 -12.92 -0.67 5.57
N GLU A 49 -11.79 -0.81 6.28
CA GLU A 49 -11.54 -0.12 7.56
C GLU A 49 -11.62 1.41 7.41
N ALA A 50 -11.02 1.96 6.36
CA ALA A 50 -11.01 3.39 6.12
C ALA A 50 -12.42 3.93 5.81
N ILE A 51 -13.18 3.24 4.97
CA ILE A 51 -14.57 3.61 4.66
C ILE A 51 -15.44 3.53 5.91
N SER A 52 -15.32 2.46 6.71
CA SER A 52 -16.07 2.32 7.95
C SER A 52 -15.77 3.45 8.94
N GLN A 53 -14.51 3.83 9.11
CA GLN A 53 -14.13 4.97 9.96
C GLN A 53 -14.68 6.30 9.43
N ILE A 54 -14.59 6.54 8.12
CA ILE A 54 -15.06 7.79 7.51
C ILE A 54 -16.57 7.91 7.62
N LYS A 55 -17.34 6.82 7.47
CA LYS A 55 -18.80 6.81 7.63
C LYS A 55 -19.24 7.34 9.01
N GLN A 56 -18.47 7.09 10.07
CA GLN A 56 -18.78 7.56 11.42
C GLN A 56 -18.71 9.09 11.54
N VAL A 57 -17.84 9.74 10.79
CA VAL A 57 -17.60 11.19 10.84
C VAL A 57 -18.18 11.93 9.63
N LEU A 58 -18.81 11.23 8.70
CA LEU A 58 -19.40 11.81 7.50
C LEU A 58 -20.66 12.61 7.86
N CYS A 59 -20.72 13.86 7.42
CA CYS A 59 -21.89 14.72 7.61
C CYS A 59 -22.94 14.45 6.51
N SER A 60 -23.56 13.26 6.54
CA SER A 60 -24.65 12.86 5.62
C SER A 60 -25.73 12.12 6.40
N PRO A 61 -26.98 12.10 5.93
CA PRO A 61 -28.05 11.34 6.55
C PRO A 61 -27.72 9.85 6.69
N ASP A 62 -28.29 9.19 7.70
CA ASP A 62 -27.98 7.77 7.98
C ASP A 62 -28.36 6.84 6.82
N TRP A 63 -29.45 7.14 6.09
CA TRP A 63 -29.82 6.35 4.92
C TRP A 63 -28.72 6.38 3.83
N VAL A 64 -28.04 7.52 3.64
CA VAL A 64 -26.91 7.66 2.70
C VAL A 64 -25.72 6.82 3.19
N LYS A 65 -25.37 6.96 4.48
CA LYS A 65 -24.29 6.19 5.08
C LYS A 65 -24.50 4.69 4.94
N ASN A 66 -25.73 4.22 5.14
CA ASN A 66 -26.08 2.80 5.04
C ASN A 66 -25.95 2.24 3.62
N LEU A 67 -26.09 3.07 2.59
CA LEU A 67 -25.90 2.67 1.19
C LEU A 67 -24.44 2.65 0.73
N ILE A 68 -23.51 3.31 1.45
CA ILE A 68 -22.09 3.19 1.17
C ILE A 68 -21.64 1.79 1.64
N PRO A 69 -21.14 0.91 0.75
CA PRO A 69 -20.73 -0.43 1.14
C PRO A 69 -19.52 -0.37 2.08
N GLU A 70 -19.48 -1.28 3.03
CA GLU A 70 -18.29 -1.48 3.88
C GLU A 70 -17.42 -2.61 3.34
N GLU A 71 -18.04 -3.61 2.72
CA GLU A 71 -17.32 -4.75 2.15
C GLU A 71 -16.54 -4.34 0.91
N SER A 72 -15.29 -4.75 0.85
CA SER A 72 -14.41 -4.54 -0.29
C SER A 72 -13.79 -5.87 -0.76
N TRP A 73 -13.46 -5.94 -2.03
CA TRP A 73 -13.04 -7.15 -2.71
C TRP A 73 -11.65 -7.00 -3.31
N THR A 74 -10.92 -8.09 -3.48
CA THR A 74 -9.84 -8.04 -4.47
C THR A 74 -10.45 -7.97 -5.87
N ILE A 75 -9.75 -7.31 -6.81
CA ILE A 75 -10.23 -7.22 -8.21
C ILE A 75 -10.49 -8.63 -8.76
N HIS A 76 -9.61 -9.59 -8.50
CA HIS A 76 -9.78 -10.99 -8.90
C HIS A 76 -11.09 -11.59 -8.37
N ARG A 77 -11.41 -11.34 -7.11
CA ARG A 77 -12.64 -11.85 -6.48
C ARG A 77 -13.87 -11.11 -7.01
N LEU A 78 -13.80 -9.81 -7.23
CA LEU A 78 -14.86 -9.03 -7.85
C LEU A 78 -15.20 -9.55 -9.25
N LEU A 79 -14.17 -9.86 -10.05
CA LEU A 79 -14.33 -10.41 -11.38
C LEU A 79 -14.77 -11.89 -11.37
N GLY A 80 -14.72 -12.56 -10.21
CA GLY A 80 -15.05 -13.98 -10.09
C GLY A 80 -14.03 -14.87 -10.77
N SER A 81 -12.75 -14.72 -10.42
CA SER A 81 -11.65 -15.56 -10.91
C SER A 81 -11.89 -17.03 -10.57
N ASN A 82 -11.63 -17.93 -11.51
CA ASN A 82 -11.61 -19.38 -11.25
C ASN A 82 -10.41 -19.76 -10.39
N ALA A 83 -10.40 -20.99 -9.90
CA ALA A 83 -9.33 -21.53 -9.07
C ALA A 83 -7.95 -21.41 -9.72
N ASP A 84 -7.86 -21.51 -11.05
CA ASP A 84 -6.62 -21.45 -11.82
C ASP A 84 -6.19 -20.02 -12.19
N GLY A 85 -7.00 -18.99 -11.88
CA GLY A 85 -6.70 -17.58 -12.18
C GLY A 85 -6.70 -17.22 -13.67
N THR A 86 -7.07 -18.15 -14.54
CA THR A 86 -6.95 -17.99 -16.00
C THR A 86 -8.18 -17.40 -16.68
N SER A 87 -9.33 -17.39 -16.02
CA SER A 87 -10.57 -16.85 -16.55
C SER A 87 -11.42 -16.17 -15.47
N TYR A 88 -12.26 -15.25 -15.92
CA TYR A 88 -13.13 -14.46 -15.06
C TYR A 88 -14.61 -14.70 -15.41
N ARG A 89 -15.46 -14.77 -14.39
CA ARG A 89 -16.91 -14.88 -14.53
C ARG A 89 -17.50 -13.61 -15.15
N HIS A 90 -17.04 -12.44 -14.68
CA HIS A 90 -17.48 -11.14 -15.19
C HIS A 90 -16.54 -10.70 -16.31
N ARG A 91 -17.14 -10.33 -17.44
CA ARG A 91 -16.51 -9.96 -18.71
C ARG A 91 -17.54 -9.22 -19.56
N GLU A 92 -17.19 -8.76 -20.75
CA GLU A 92 -18.11 -8.03 -21.65
C GLU A 92 -19.47 -8.74 -21.85
N SER A 93 -19.46 -10.08 -22.03
CA SER A 93 -20.68 -10.86 -22.21
C SER A 93 -21.47 -11.12 -20.92
N ASN A 94 -20.90 -10.85 -19.74
CA ASN A 94 -21.53 -10.97 -18.43
C ASN A 94 -20.97 -9.89 -17.49
N PRO A 95 -21.37 -8.63 -17.68
CA PRO A 95 -20.77 -7.51 -16.94
C PRO A 95 -21.10 -7.54 -15.44
N LEU A 96 -20.35 -6.77 -14.68
CA LEU A 96 -20.57 -6.56 -13.26
C LEU A 96 -21.93 -5.89 -13.01
N PRO A 97 -22.75 -6.40 -12.07
CA PRO A 97 -24.05 -5.81 -11.77
C PRO A 97 -23.91 -4.59 -10.85
N CYS A 98 -23.11 -3.58 -11.23
CA CYS A 98 -22.85 -2.39 -10.44
C CYS A 98 -22.95 -1.12 -11.26
N ASP A 99 -23.29 -0.01 -10.61
CA ASP A 99 -23.43 1.31 -11.20
C ASP A 99 -22.19 2.17 -10.94
N ILE A 100 -21.44 1.86 -9.88
CA ILE A 100 -20.17 2.50 -9.54
C ILE A 100 -19.17 1.43 -9.12
N VAL A 101 -17.97 1.48 -9.66
CA VAL A 101 -16.80 0.69 -9.22
C VAL A 101 -15.72 1.65 -8.73
N VAL A 102 -15.27 1.45 -7.50
CA VAL A 102 -14.13 2.16 -6.91
C VAL A 102 -12.98 1.19 -6.76
N VAL A 103 -11.80 1.56 -7.24
CA VAL A 103 -10.60 0.75 -7.12
C VAL A 103 -9.50 1.57 -6.43
N ASP A 104 -9.08 1.14 -5.25
CA ASP A 104 -7.94 1.74 -4.54
C ASP A 104 -6.63 1.02 -4.87
N GLU A 105 -5.50 1.67 -4.60
CA GLU A 105 -4.14 1.21 -4.93
C GLU A 105 -3.97 0.82 -6.40
N ALA A 106 -4.56 1.61 -7.32
CA ALA A 106 -4.55 1.31 -8.76
C ALA A 106 -3.14 1.30 -9.39
N SER A 107 -2.13 1.85 -8.73
CA SER A 107 -0.71 1.75 -9.15
C SER A 107 -0.20 0.31 -9.20
N MET A 108 -0.82 -0.61 -8.44
CA MET A 108 -0.44 -2.02 -8.39
C MET A 108 -1.14 -2.89 -9.44
N ILE A 109 -2.03 -2.33 -10.27
CA ILE A 109 -2.76 -3.07 -11.29
C ILE A 109 -1.89 -3.19 -12.53
N ASP A 110 -1.70 -4.42 -13.01
CA ASP A 110 -1.05 -4.68 -14.30
C ASP A 110 -1.99 -4.47 -15.48
N LEU A 111 -1.43 -4.44 -16.69
CA LEU A 111 -2.19 -4.17 -17.90
C LEU A 111 -3.27 -5.24 -18.20
N PRO A 112 -2.99 -6.55 -18.10
CA PRO A 112 -4.00 -7.59 -18.27
C PRO A 112 -5.17 -7.48 -17.30
N LEU A 113 -4.89 -7.28 -16.01
CA LEU A 113 -5.93 -7.16 -14.99
C LEU A 113 -6.79 -5.91 -15.19
N MET A 114 -6.17 -4.79 -15.59
CA MET A 114 -6.91 -3.56 -15.93
C MET A 114 -7.82 -3.79 -17.15
N ALA A 115 -7.33 -4.46 -18.18
CA ALA A 115 -8.13 -4.79 -19.36
C ALA A 115 -9.37 -5.62 -18.98
N HIS A 116 -9.18 -6.71 -18.23
CA HIS A 116 -10.31 -7.54 -17.78
C HIS A 116 -11.30 -6.77 -16.88
N LEU A 117 -10.79 -5.87 -16.04
CA LEU A 117 -11.65 -5.01 -15.22
C LEU A 117 -12.51 -4.09 -16.08
N LEU A 118 -11.90 -3.44 -17.07
CA LEU A 118 -12.62 -2.53 -18.00
C LEU A 118 -13.64 -3.26 -18.85
N GLU A 119 -13.33 -4.46 -19.36
CA GLU A 119 -14.27 -5.33 -20.10
C GLU A 119 -15.48 -5.73 -19.25
N ALA A 120 -15.27 -5.95 -17.95
CA ALA A 120 -16.32 -6.38 -17.04
C ALA A 120 -17.23 -5.23 -16.56
N ILE A 121 -16.81 -3.97 -16.66
CA ILE A 121 -17.59 -2.82 -16.20
C ILE A 121 -18.58 -2.39 -17.29
N PRO A 122 -19.91 -2.32 -17.00
CA PRO A 122 -20.89 -1.78 -17.95
C PRO A 122 -20.52 -0.37 -18.40
N ARG A 123 -20.72 -0.06 -19.68
CA ARG A 123 -20.44 1.29 -20.23
C ARG A 123 -21.23 2.40 -19.56
N SER A 124 -22.37 2.08 -18.95
CA SER A 124 -23.20 3.03 -18.19
C SER A 124 -22.69 3.27 -16.76
N SER A 125 -21.76 2.44 -16.28
CA SER A 125 -21.23 2.52 -14.92
C SER A 125 -20.11 3.53 -14.81
N ARG A 126 -19.88 4.03 -13.59
CA ARG A 126 -18.77 4.93 -13.27
C ARG A 126 -17.62 4.15 -12.67
N LEU A 127 -16.42 4.37 -13.20
CA LEU A 127 -15.17 3.86 -12.63
C LEU A 127 -14.41 5.00 -11.95
N ILE A 128 -14.03 4.79 -10.69
CA ILE A 128 -13.19 5.70 -9.90
C ILE A 128 -11.91 4.95 -9.52
N LEU A 129 -10.78 5.37 -10.05
CA LEU A 129 -9.46 4.82 -9.75
C LEU A 129 -8.75 5.72 -8.75
N LEU A 130 -8.20 5.12 -7.69
CA LEU A 130 -7.37 5.79 -6.69
C LEU A 130 -5.96 5.22 -6.73
N GLY A 131 -4.96 6.07 -6.69
CA GLY A 131 -3.59 5.58 -6.65
C GLY A 131 -2.55 6.68 -6.44
N ASP A 132 -1.32 6.25 -6.37
CA ASP A 132 -0.14 7.12 -6.29
C ASP A 132 0.81 6.75 -7.43
N PRO A 133 1.00 7.61 -8.43
CA PRO A 133 1.82 7.31 -9.61
C PRO A 133 3.32 7.23 -9.30
N HIS A 134 3.74 7.70 -8.11
CA HIS A 134 5.13 7.67 -7.68
C HIS A 134 5.49 6.42 -6.87
N GLN A 135 4.49 5.62 -6.46
CA GLN A 135 4.74 4.33 -5.84
C GLN A 135 5.13 3.28 -6.86
N LEU A 136 5.71 2.19 -6.35
CA LEU A 136 6.00 1.01 -7.17
C LEU A 136 4.73 0.56 -7.92
N SER A 137 4.86 0.44 -9.21
CA SER A 137 3.84 -0.19 -10.06
C SER A 137 3.82 -1.71 -9.86
N SER A 138 2.88 -2.39 -10.52
CA SER A 138 2.75 -3.86 -10.50
C SER A 138 4.08 -4.55 -10.83
N ILE A 139 4.27 -5.78 -10.35
CA ILE A 139 5.44 -6.61 -10.71
C ILE A 139 5.33 -7.04 -12.19
N GLU A 140 4.13 -7.32 -12.64
CA GLU A 140 3.79 -7.67 -14.02
C GLU A 140 3.94 -6.48 -14.98
N ALA A 141 3.75 -6.73 -16.28
CA ALA A 141 3.97 -5.72 -17.31
C ALA A 141 3.04 -4.50 -17.21
N GLY A 142 3.61 -3.32 -17.42
CA GLY A 142 2.91 -2.04 -17.50
C GLY A 142 2.98 -1.19 -16.22
N ALA A 143 2.91 0.11 -16.40
CA ALA A 143 2.70 1.11 -15.34
C ALA A 143 1.38 1.83 -15.63
N VAL A 144 0.29 1.05 -15.61
CA VAL A 144 -1.02 1.44 -16.17
C VAL A 144 -1.52 2.77 -15.61
N LEU A 145 -1.40 3.01 -14.31
CA LEU A 145 -1.81 4.27 -13.71
C LEU A 145 -0.98 5.45 -14.23
N GLU A 146 0.34 5.30 -14.29
CA GLU A 146 1.25 6.32 -14.79
C GLU A 146 1.02 6.56 -16.30
N ASP A 147 0.80 5.49 -17.07
CA ASP A 147 0.53 5.55 -18.51
C ASP A 147 -0.78 6.27 -18.83
N ILE A 148 -1.85 6.02 -18.04
CA ILE A 148 -3.14 6.73 -18.17
C ILE A 148 -2.99 8.21 -17.80
N MET A 149 -2.24 8.52 -16.77
CA MET A 149 -2.00 9.91 -16.35
C MET A 149 -1.15 10.67 -17.36
N GLY A 150 -0.27 9.97 -18.04
CA GLY A 150 0.62 10.57 -19.03
C GLY A 150 1.61 11.58 -18.45
N PRO A 151 2.60 12.05 -19.23
CA PRO A 151 3.48 13.13 -18.82
C PRO A 151 2.76 14.48 -18.97
N GLY A 152 3.02 15.37 -18.03
CA GLY A 152 2.55 16.76 -18.08
C GLY A 152 1.79 17.21 -16.86
N GLU A 153 1.19 18.39 -16.93
CA GLU A 153 0.45 18.98 -15.83
C GLU A 153 -0.78 18.14 -15.46
N LYS A 154 -0.96 17.95 -14.19
CA LYS A 154 -2.11 17.31 -13.60
C LYS A 154 -3.17 18.37 -13.25
N ASN A 155 -4.40 17.96 -13.01
CA ASN A 155 -5.52 18.90 -12.77
C ASN A 155 -5.83 19.76 -14.02
N ARG A 156 -5.97 19.12 -15.16
CA ARG A 156 -6.32 19.78 -16.41
C ARG A 156 -7.81 19.88 -16.57
N TYR A 157 -8.30 21.09 -16.80
CA TYR A 157 -9.72 21.36 -16.91
C TYR A 157 -10.05 22.11 -18.20
N SER A 158 -11.07 21.62 -18.93
CA SER A 158 -11.60 22.30 -20.09
C SER A 158 -12.34 23.58 -19.69
N LEU A 159 -12.44 24.52 -20.63
CA LEU A 159 -13.25 25.73 -20.41
C LEU A 159 -14.72 25.40 -20.12
N ALA A 160 -15.26 24.34 -20.73
CA ALA A 160 -16.62 23.88 -20.47
C ALA A 160 -16.79 23.37 -19.04
N PHE A 161 -15.82 22.61 -18.52
CA PHE A 161 -15.81 22.15 -17.13
C PHE A 161 -15.73 23.33 -16.16
N LEU A 162 -14.80 24.26 -16.39
CA LEU A 162 -14.62 25.44 -15.52
C LEU A 162 -15.85 26.33 -15.46
N LYS A 163 -16.55 26.51 -16.60
CA LYS A 163 -17.83 27.24 -16.62
C LYS A 163 -18.86 26.59 -15.72
N ARG A 164 -19.04 25.25 -15.83
CA ARG A 164 -19.95 24.49 -14.96
C ARG A 164 -19.51 24.55 -13.52
N PHE A 165 -18.22 24.38 -13.24
CA PHE A 165 -17.67 24.45 -11.88
C PHE A 165 -18.00 25.79 -11.22
N ARG A 166 -17.79 26.91 -11.93
CA ARG A 166 -18.17 28.25 -11.47
C ARG A 166 -19.67 28.39 -11.22
N GLU A 167 -20.50 27.89 -12.13
CA GLU A 167 -21.97 27.94 -12.02
C GLU A 167 -22.45 27.21 -10.76
N TYR A 168 -21.90 26.05 -10.41
CA TYR A 168 -22.32 25.26 -9.28
C TYR A 168 -21.67 25.67 -7.94
N THR A 169 -20.41 26.13 -7.96
CA THR A 169 -19.67 26.41 -6.73
C THR A 169 -19.54 27.89 -6.39
N GLY A 170 -19.78 28.77 -7.37
CA GLY A 170 -19.49 30.21 -7.26
C GLY A 170 -17.99 30.53 -7.16
N SER A 171 -17.10 29.57 -7.40
CA SER A 171 -15.66 29.70 -7.20
C SER A 171 -14.89 29.76 -8.52
N ASP A 172 -13.87 30.61 -8.57
CA ASP A 172 -12.89 30.75 -9.66
C ASP A 172 -11.52 30.14 -9.27
N SER A 173 -11.49 29.20 -8.33
CA SER A 173 -10.23 28.65 -7.80
C SER A 173 -9.47 27.73 -8.76
N LEU A 174 -10.08 27.33 -9.88
CA LEU A 174 -9.47 26.49 -10.87
C LEU A 174 -9.12 27.32 -12.13
N SER A 175 -7.96 27.01 -12.73
CA SER A 175 -7.50 27.66 -13.96
C SER A 175 -7.59 26.72 -15.16
N PRO A 176 -7.82 27.25 -16.39
CA PRO A 176 -7.81 26.42 -17.57
C PRO A 176 -6.41 25.87 -17.86
N SER A 177 -6.33 24.69 -18.44
CA SER A 177 -5.09 24.17 -18.98
C SER A 177 -4.78 24.83 -20.33
N GLU A 178 -3.54 25.28 -20.53
CA GLU A 178 -3.06 25.79 -21.80
C GLU A 178 -2.67 24.68 -22.80
N ALA A 179 -2.67 23.42 -22.34
CA ALA A 179 -2.28 22.28 -23.16
C ALA A 179 -3.45 21.72 -23.99
N ASP A 180 -3.12 21.06 -25.07
CA ASP A 180 -4.06 20.36 -25.95
C ASP A 180 -5.02 19.45 -25.16
N GLU A 181 -6.29 19.40 -25.57
CA GLU A 181 -7.30 18.54 -24.97
C GLU A 181 -6.86 17.08 -25.05
N SER A 182 -6.61 16.48 -23.91
CA SER A 182 -6.36 15.04 -23.77
C SER A 182 -7.69 14.33 -23.49
N VAL A 183 -7.80 13.06 -23.88
CA VAL A 183 -8.94 12.20 -23.57
C VAL A 183 -9.23 12.15 -22.05
N MET A 184 -8.20 12.39 -21.23
CA MET A 184 -8.29 12.39 -19.75
C MET A 184 -8.51 13.79 -19.16
N THR A 185 -8.65 14.83 -19.96
CA THR A 185 -9.03 16.18 -19.52
C THR A 185 -10.37 16.09 -18.76
N ASP A 186 -10.52 16.82 -17.66
CA ASP A 186 -11.68 16.80 -16.76
C ASP A 186 -11.89 15.47 -15.97
N ALA A 187 -11.13 14.42 -16.27
CA ALA A 187 -11.30 13.11 -15.65
C ALA A 187 -10.25 12.79 -14.58
N MET A 188 -9.22 13.64 -14.39
CA MET A 188 -8.12 13.41 -13.45
C MET A 188 -8.01 14.52 -12.42
N VAL A 189 -7.82 14.12 -11.16
CA VAL A 189 -7.57 15.03 -10.03
C VAL A 189 -6.37 14.55 -9.24
N GLU A 190 -5.40 15.42 -8.96
CA GLU A 190 -4.30 15.17 -8.04
C GLU A 190 -4.53 15.91 -6.73
N LEU A 191 -4.56 15.13 -5.62
CA LEU A 191 -4.61 15.68 -4.28
C LEU A 191 -3.18 15.99 -3.83
N THR A 192 -2.87 17.26 -3.68
CA THR A 192 -1.51 17.75 -3.38
C THR A 192 -1.24 17.89 -1.88
N ARG A 193 -2.27 18.26 -1.07
CA ARG A 193 -2.10 18.50 0.36
C ARG A 193 -1.99 17.17 1.13
N ASN A 194 -0.88 17.00 1.85
CA ASN A 194 -0.69 15.83 2.71
C ASN A 194 -1.08 16.14 4.15
N TYR A 195 -2.01 15.36 4.72
CA TYR A 195 -2.50 15.54 6.10
C TYR A 195 -1.74 14.71 7.12
N ARG A 196 -0.90 13.76 6.68
CA ARG A 196 -0.15 12.83 7.52
C ARG A 196 1.28 13.31 7.75
N ILE A 197 1.99 13.60 6.67
CA ILE A 197 3.36 14.10 6.68
C ILE A 197 3.31 15.49 6.07
N ARG A 198 3.57 16.53 6.87
CA ARG A 198 3.60 17.90 6.37
C ARG A 198 4.71 18.03 5.34
N ASP A 199 4.43 18.70 4.23
CA ASP A 199 5.41 18.83 3.13
C ASP A 199 6.66 19.62 3.56
N GLU A 200 6.53 20.51 4.55
CA GLU A 200 7.62 21.27 5.14
C GLU A 200 8.48 20.44 6.11
N SER A 201 7.98 19.30 6.59
CA SER A 201 8.75 18.42 7.47
C SER A 201 9.92 17.80 6.73
N ILE A 202 10.94 17.37 7.48
CA ILE A 202 12.12 16.70 6.89
C ILE A 202 11.73 15.48 6.05
N LEU A 203 10.78 14.66 6.52
CA LEU A 203 10.29 13.51 5.76
C LEU A 203 9.51 13.93 4.51
N GLY A 204 8.76 15.04 4.57
CA GLY A 204 8.06 15.59 3.42
C GLY A 204 9.03 16.09 2.35
N ARG A 205 10.04 16.86 2.75
CA ARG A 205 11.12 17.34 1.87
C ARG A 205 11.93 16.17 1.28
N PHE A 206 12.27 15.19 2.10
CA PHE A 206 13.00 14.00 1.67
C PHE A 206 12.20 13.17 0.65
N LYS A 207 10.91 12.96 0.91
CA LYS A 207 10.00 12.33 -0.05
C LYS A 207 9.98 13.09 -1.39
N LYS A 208 9.89 14.43 -1.34
CA LYS A 208 9.86 15.28 -2.54
C LYS A 208 11.17 15.20 -3.32
N SER A 209 12.33 15.28 -2.67
CA SER A 209 13.63 15.17 -3.33
C SER A 209 13.81 13.84 -4.06
N VAL A 210 13.32 12.74 -3.46
CA VAL A 210 13.34 11.41 -4.12
C VAL A 210 12.43 11.39 -5.35
N VAL A 211 11.21 11.92 -5.28
CA VAL A 211 10.27 11.97 -6.42
C VAL A 211 10.84 12.78 -7.58
N THR A 212 11.47 13.91 -7.28
CA THR A 212 12.10 14.76 -8.31
C THR A 212 13.42 14.20 -8.84
N GLY A 213 14.01 13.20 -8.15
CA GLY A 213 15.31 12.64 -8.50
C GLY A 213 16.49 13.54 -8.11
N ASP A 214 16.27 14.47 -7.16
CA ASP A 214 17.30 15.36 -6.64
C ASP A 214 18.16 14.64 -5.61
N ALA A 215 19.20 13.97 -6.10
CA ALA A 215 20.12 13.22 -5.25
C ALA A 215 20.94 14.11 -4.31
N ALA A 216 21.22 15.36 -4.69
CA ALA A 216 21.99 16.29 -3.87
C ALA A 216 21.17 16.73 -2.64
N GLU A 217 19.93 17.17 -2.85
CA GLU A 217 19.01 17.52 -1.75
C GLU A 217 18.68 16.27 -0.90
N THR A 218 18.52 15.10 -1.51
CA THR A 218 18.30 13.84 -0.79
C THR A 218 19.42 13.55 0.21
N LEU A 219 20.69 13.70 -0.19
CA LEU A 219 21.83 13.54 0.72
C LEU A 219 21.91 14.61 1.77
N HIS A 220 21.73 15.88 1.38
CA HIS A 220 21.74 17.00 2.30
C HIS A 220 20.73 16.82 3.45
N LEU A 221 19.52 16.38 3.13
CA LEU A 221 18.50 16.11 4.13
C LEU A 221 18.87 14.95 5.06
N LEU A 222 19.48 13.86 4.54
CA LEU A 222 19.96 12.75 5.36
C LEU A 222 21.11 13.14 6.30
N GLU A 223 21.88 14.13 5.93
CA GLU A 223 23.01 14.63 6.74
C GLU A 223 22.61 15.75 7.72
N SER A 224 21.36 16.21 7.67
CA SER A 224 20.85 17.29 8.53
C SER A 224 20.82 16.94 10.02
N GLY A 225 20.82 15.64 10.37
CA GLY A 225 20.82 15.18 11.76
C GLY A 225 19.49 15.33 12.48
N GLU A 226 18.38 15.51 11.74
CA GLU A 226 17.05 15.60 12.34
C GLU A 226 16.54 14.25 12.85
N GLU A 227 15.88 14.23 14.02
CA GLU A 227 15.47 13.00 14.72
C GLU A 227 14.58 12.08 13.90
N SER A 228 13.71 12.62 13.04
CA SER A 228 12.76 11.81 12.24
C SER A 228 13.35 11.20 10.98
N LEU A 229 14.55 11.59 10.58
CA LEU A 229 15.25 11.07 9.41
C LEU A 229 16.72 10.78 9.74
N SER A 230 17.11 9.53 9.69
CA SER A 230 18.46 9.10 10.02
C SER A 230 19.09 8.30 8.89
N TRP A 231 20.39 8.47 8.74
CA TRP A 231 21.23 7.66 7.86
C TRP A 231 22.15 6.77 8.68
N LEU A 232 22.34 5.55 8.21
CA LEU A 232 23.27 4.62 8.84
C LEU A 232 24.09 3.87 7.79
N ASP A 233 25.38 4.03 7.82
CA ASP A 233 26.32 3.19 7.09
C ASP A 233 26.70 1.98 7.93
N LEU A 234 26.53 0.80 7.39
CA LEU A 234 26.83 -0.48 8.02
C LEU A 234 27.89 -1.18 7.18
N PRO A 235 29.17 -1.02 7.47
CA PRO A 235 30.26 -1.45 6.59
C PRO A 235 30.37 -2.97 6.48
N ASP A 236 29.95 -3.73 7.50
CA ASP A 236 30.12 -5.16 7.56
C ASP A 236 29.05 -5.89 8.38
N LEU A 237 29.15 -7.22 8.40
CA LEU A 237 28.24 -8.10 9.14
C LEU A 237 28.30 -7.85 10.67
N HIS A 238 29.47 -7.47 11.21
CA HIS A 238 29.58 -7.23 12.65
C HIS A 238 28.82 -5.97 13.06
N ALA A 239 28.97 -4.88 12.31
CA ALA A 239 28.22 -3.65 12.50
C ALA A 239 26.72 -3.90 12.38
N LEU A 240 26.27 -4.67 11.36
CA LEU A 240 24.86 -5.04 11.20
C LEU A 240 24.33 -5.83 12.40
N LYS A 241 25.05 -6.88 12.84
CA LYS A 241 24.64 -7.68 14.01
C LYS A 241 24.52 -6.82 15.27
N ASN A 242 25.51 -5.94 15.50
CA ASN A 242 25.47 -5.03 16.63
C ASN A 242 24.27 -4.09 16.54
N TYR A 243 24.01 -3.50 15.38
CA TYR A 243 22.87 -2.59 15.17
C TYR A 243 21.53 -3.30 15.38
N VAL A 244 21.36 -4.51 14.84
CA VAL A 244 20.15 -5.32 15.10
C VAL A 244 19.96 -5.58 16.58
N ARG A 245 21.03 -5.89 17.33
CA ARG A 245 20.96 -6.17 18.77
C ARG A 245 20.69 -4.93 19.63
N THR A 246 21.26 -3.78 19.29
CA THR A 246 21.16 -2.54 20.09
C THR A 246 19.95 -1.71 19.70
N GLU A 247 19.82 -1.34 18.44
CA GLU A 247 18.78 -0.40 18.00
C GLU A 247 17.46 -1.11 17.65
N ILE A 248 17.46 -2.04 16.71
CA ILE A 248 16.24 -2.79 16.36
C ILE A 248 15.79 -3.65 17.55
N GLY A 249 16.75 -4.17 18.31
CA GLY A 249 16.52 -4.95 19.52
C GLY A 249 15.71 -4.22 20.61
N LYS A 250 15.75 -2.88 20.68
CA LYS A 250 14.90 -2.08 21.58
C LYS A 250 13.42 -2.32 21.29
N TYR A 251 13.05 -2.30 19.99
CA TYR A 251 11.66 -2.52 19.54
C TYR A 251 11.25 -3.97 19.68
N LEU A 252 12.13 -4.89 19.31
CA LEU A 252 11.90 -6.33 19.52
C LEU A 252 11.70 -6.68 21.00
N ASN A 253 12.47 -6.08 21.91
CA ASN A 253 12.27 -6.24 23.36
C ASN A 253 10.94 -5.63 23.82
N GLY A 254 10.54 -4.47 23.28
CA GLY A 254 9.23 -3.89 23.54
C GLY A 254 8.10 -4.84 23.15
N TYR A 255 8.14 -5.37 21.95
CA TYR A 255 7.22 -6.37 21.44
C TYR A 255 7.23 -7.66 22.31
N LEU A 256 8.41 -8.19 22.63
CA LEU A 256 8.55 -9.41 23.44
C LEU A 256 7.93 -9.28 24.83
N LYS A 257 7.97 -8.08 25.44
CA LYS A 257 7.29 -7.83 26.73
C LYS A 257 5.79 -8.05 26.63
N HIS A 258 5.14 -7.67 25.53
CA HIS A 258 3.71 -7.92 25.30
C HIS A 258 3.42 -9.40 25.07
N VAL A 259 4.32 -10.12 24.38
CA VAL A 259 4.23 -11.57 24.19
C VAL A 259 4.28 -12.30 25.54
N VAL A 260 5.27 -11.98 26.39
CA VAL A 260 5.49 -12.64 27.69
C VAL A 260 4.38 -12.30 28.70
N LYS A 261 3.88 -11.07 28.66
CA LYS A 261 2.80 -10.65 29.59
C LYS A 261 1.42 -11.17 29.17
N HIS A 262 1.31 -11.88 28.03
CA HIS A 262 0.02 -12.27 27.44
C HIS A 262 -0.93 -11.07 27.30
N SER A 263 -0.38 -9.92 26.86
CA SER A 263 -1.16 -8.71 26.63
C SER A 263 -2.35 -8.97 25.69
N ASP A 264 -3.34 -8.09 25.73
CA ASP A 264 -4.42 -8.10 24.75
C ASP A 264 -3.87 -8.12 23.31
N ASN A 265 -4.57 -8.79 22.41
CA ASN A 265 -4.13 -8.95 21.03
C ASN A 265 -3.96 -7.60 20.32
N ASN A 266 -4.81 -6.59 20.63
CA ASN A 266 -4.67 -5.26 20.04
C ASN A 266 -3.35 -4.59 20.45
N GLU A 267 -2.98 -4.64 21.74
CA GLU A 267 -1.70 -4.11 22.24
C GLU A 267 -0.51 -4.84 21.61
N LEU A 268 -0.61 -6.16 21.52
CA LEU A 268 0.43 -6.99 20.93
C LEU A 268 0.68 -6.63 19.45
N PHE A 269 -0.38 -6.58 18.67
CA PHE A 269 -0.27 -6.19 17.25
C PHE A 269 0.15 -4.72 17.08
N ALA A 270 -0.34 -3.81 17.92
CA ALA A 270 0.10 -2.42 17.91
C ALA A 270 1.60 -2.29 18.20
N SER A 271 2.11 -3.05 19.17
CA SER A 271 3.54 -3.09 19.47
C SER A 271 4.36 -3.68 18.33
N PHE A 272 3.86 -4.74 17.68
CA PHE A 272 4.50 -5.34 16.50
C PHE A 272 4.51 -4.36 15.30
N ASP A 273 3.42 -3.62 15.09
CA ASP A 273 3.28 -2.66 14.00
C ASP A 273 3.94 -1.30 14.29
N SER A 274 4.47 -1.09 15.51
CA SER A 274 5.16 0.16 15.87
C SER A 274 6.43 0.42 15.07
N PHE A 275 7.03 -0.62 14.51
CA PHE A 275 8.20 -0.52 13.64
C PHE A 275 8.18 -1.58 12.54
N ARG A 276 8.95 -1.36 11.48
CA ARG A 276 9.15 -2.36 10.42
C ARG A 276 10.53 -2.25 9.80
N VAL A 277 11.14 -3.42 9.53
CA VAL A 277 12.33 -3.51 8.71
C VAL A 277 11.92 -3.78 7.27
N LEU A 278 12.28 -2.88 6.37
CA LEU A 278 12.02 -2.99 4.94
C LEU A 278 13.33 -3.17 4.19
N CYS A 279 13.35 -4.12 3.28
CA CYS A 279 14.53 -4.42 2.46
C CYS A 279 14.19 -4.22 0.98
N ALA A 280 15.16 -3.74 0.21
CA ALA A 280 15.02 -3.70 -1.24
C ALA A 280 14.99 -5.11 -1.85
N LEU A 281 15.75 -6.06 -1.27
CA LEU A 281 15.96 -7.41 -1.80
C LEU A 281 15.61 -8.49 -0.77
N ARG A 282 15.41 -9.73 -1.26
CA ARG A 282 15.27 -10.91 -0.39
C ARG A 282 16.62 -11.47 0.06
N GLY A 283 17.58 -11.55 -0.84
CA GLY A 283 18.93 -12.08 -0.61
C GLY A 283 19.94 -11.00 -0.26
N GLY A 284 21.17 -11.42 0.10
CA GLY A 284 22.26 -10.54 0.49
C GLY A 284 22.32 -10.25 1.99
N LEU A 285 23.35 -9.51 2.40
CA LEU A 285 23.60 -9.17 3.81
C LEU A 285 22.43 -8.33 4.38
N PHE A 286 21.89 -7.41 3.60
CA PHE A 286 20.77 -6.53 3.96
C PHE A 286 19.42 -7.01 3.42
N GLY A 287 19.34 -8.28 2.99
CA GLY A 287 18.12 -8.90 2.50
C GLY A 287 17.22 -9.44 3.62
N THR A 288 15.93 -9.63 3.28
CA THR A 288 14.91 -10.07 4.26
C THR A 288 15.26 -11.40 4.91
N ILE A 289 15.82 -12.35 4.16
CA ILE A 289 16.17 -13.68 4.69
C ILE A 289 17.18 -13.56 5.82
N HIS A 290 18.25 -12.79 5.59
CA HIS A 290 19.32 -12.63 6.57
C HIS A 290 18.86 -11.82 7.79
N LEU A 291 18.17 -10.68 7.56
CA LEU A 291 17.70 -9.83 8.65
C LEU A 291 16.63 -10.52 9.51
N ASN A 292 15.72 -11.27 8.91
CA ASN A 292 14.78 -12.10 9.68
C ASN A 292 15.50 -13.09 10.57
N ARG A 293 16.54 -13.77 10.05
CA ARG A 293 17.33 -14.71 10.85
C ARG A 293 18.01 -14.02 12.04
N LEU A 294 18.63 -12.85 11.83
CA LEU A 294 19.28 -12.11 12.92
C LEU A 294 18.28 -11.68 14.01
N MET A 295 17.09 -11.27 13.61
CA MET A 295 16.03 -10.87 14.57
C MET A 295 15.44 -12.09 15.28
N GLU A 296 15.26 -13.22 14.59
CA GLU A 296 14.84 -14.48 15.25
C GLU A 296 15.88 -14.97 16.26
N ASP A 297 17.17 -14.95 15.90
CA ASP A 297 18.25 -15.36 16.80
C ASP A 297 18.29 -14.48 18.05
N PHE A 298 18.10 -13.16 17.88
CA PHE A 298 17.98 -12.23 19.01
C PHE A 298 16.78 -12.54 19.92
N LEU A 299 15.60 -12.78 19.34
CA LEU A 299 14.38 -13.10 20.12
C LEU A 299 14.51 -14.43 20.86
N LYS A 300 15.05 -15.45 20.21
CA LYS A 300 15.27 -16.77 20.83
C LYS A 300 16.28 -16.69 21.97
N GLU A 301 17.36 -15.95 21.80
CA GLU A 301 18.36 -15.71 22.85
C GLU A 301 17.73 -15.01 24.07
N LYS A 302 16.95 -13.96 23.84
CA LYS A 302 16.29 -13.20 24.91
C LYS A 302 15.20 -13.98 25.64
N SER A 303 14.53 -14.89 24.94
CA SER A 303 13.45 -15.71 25.50
C SER A 303 13.93 -17.06 26.06
N GLY A 304 15.21 -17.41 25.94
CA GLY A 304 15.73 -18.72 26.32
C GLY A 304 15.18 -19.88 25.48
N ILE A 305 14.71 -19.59 24.26
CA ILE A 305 14.09 -20.58 23.37
C ILE A 305 15.18 -21.30 22.59
N HIS A 306 15.08 -22.65 22.54
CA HIS A 306 16.04 -23.44 21.78
C HIS A 306 16.05 -23.05 20.30
N PRO A 307 17.23 -22.83 19.67
CA PRO A 307 17.34 -22.32 18.30
C PRO A 307 16.62 -23.15 17.23
N SER A 308 16.48 -24.47 17.41
CA SER A 308 15.86 -25.37 16.44
C SER A 308 14.32 -25.35 16.44
N ARG A 309 13.67 -24.67 17.39
CA ARG A 309 12.20 -24.62 17.40
C ARG A 309 11.66 -23.79 16.23
N PRO A 310 10.86 -24.37 15.31
CA PRO A 310 10.34 -23.65 14.14
C PRO A 310 9.25 -22.64 14.55
N PHE A 311 8.43 -22.97 15.55
CA PHE A 311 7.39 -22.09 16.10
C PHE A 311 7.69 -21.83 17.57
N TYR A 312 7.59 -20.55 17.96
CA TYR A 312 7.82 -20.09 19.32
C TYR A 312 6.99 -18.81 19.57
N PRO A 313 6.57 -18.54 20.83
CA PRO A 313 5.82 -17.32 21.13
C PRO A 313 6.57 -16.07 20.71
N GLY A 314 5.90 -15.21 19.99
CA GLY A 314 6.46 -13.98 19.46
C GLY A 314 7.06 -14.10 18.05
N LYS A 315 7.09 -15.29 17.44
CA LYS A 315 7.45 -15.38 16.01
C LYS A 315 6.36 -14.75 15.15
N ALA A 316 6.77 -13.88 14.23
CA ALA A 316 5.89 -13.31 13.22
C ALA A 316 6.00 -14.09 11.91
N LEU A 317 4.88 -14.46 11.34
CA LEU A 317 4.77 -15.21 10.10
C LEU A 317 3.97 -14.40 9.08
N MET A 318 4.38 -14.41 7.83
CA MET A 318 3.64 -13.83 6.73
C MET A 318 3.28 -14.92 5.72
N VAL A 319 2.00 -15.03 5.42
CA VAL A 319 1.48 -15.91 4.37
C VAL A 319 2.02 -15.48 3.02
N THR A 320 2.48 -16.43 2.20
CA THR A 320 3.06 -16.16 0.87
C THR A 320 2.15 -16.58 -0.28
N ASN A 321 1.20 -17.47 -0.04
CA ASN A 321 0.22 -17.96 -1.02
C ASN A 321 -1.20 -17.82 -0.46
N ASN A 322 -2.16 -17.51 -1.33
CA ASN A 322 -3.56 -17.42 -0.93
C ASN A 322 -4.12 -18.82 -0.57
N ASP A 323 -4.84 -18.90 0.54
CA ASP A 323 -5.64 -20.06 0.93
C ASP A 323 -7.09 -19.60 1.16
N TYR A 324 -7.95 -19.89 0.18
CA TYR A 324 -9.36 -19.47 0.21
C TYR A 324 -10.19 -20.25 1.24
N ALA A 325 -9.79 -21.49 1.57
CA ALA A 325 -10.48 -22.30 2.56
C ALA A 325 -10.22 -21.77 3.97
N LEU A 326 -8.98 -21.37 4.24
CA LEU A 326 -8.60 -20.72 5.48
C LEU A 326 -8.83 -19.20 5.47
N GLN A 327 -9.27 -18.63 4.37
CA GLN A 327 -9.39 -17.17 4.20
C GLN A 327 -8.11 -16.42 4.62
N LEU A 328 -6.96 -16.98 4.24
CA LEU A 328 -5.65 -16.38 4.41
C LEU A 328 -5.09 -15.96 3.05
N PHE A 329 -4.54 -14.76 2.99
CA PHE A 329 -4.08 -14.17 1.75
C PHE A 329 -2.60 -13.81 1.80
N ASN A 330 -1.97 -13.77 0.64
CA ASN A 330 -0.58 -13.34 0.53
C ASN A 330 -0.38 -11.95 1.17
N GLY A 331 0.54 -11.89 2.13
CA GLY A 331 0.82 -10.69 2.92
C GLY A 331 0.15 -10.64 4.29
N ASP A 332 -0.77 -11.56 4.60
CA ASP A 332 -1.37 -11.64 5.93
C ASP A 332 -0.30 -12.02 6.96
N ILE A 333 -0.30 -11.30 8.08
CA ILE A 333 0.66 -11.49 9.16
C ILE A 333 -0.03 -12.10 10.36
N GLY A 334 0.52 -13.24 10.81
CA GLY A 334 0.13 -13.91 12.04
C GLY A 334 1.25 -13.90 13.07
N LEU A 335 0.89 -13.78 14.34
CA LEU A 335 1.81 -13.84 15.48
C LEU A 335 1.63 -15.15 16.21
N VAL A 336 2.74 -15.87 16.41
CA VAL A 336 2.73 -17.13 17.16
C VAL A 336 2.61 -16.81 18.65
N LEU A 337 1.62 -17.40 19.31
CA LEU A 337 1.34 -17.23 20.72
C LEU A 337 1.38 -18.57 21.44
N ALA A 338 1.70 -18.58 22.72
CA ALA A 338 1.49 -19.74 23.58
C ALA A 338 -0.01 -20.04 23.68
N ASP A 339 -0.37 -21.31 23.65
CA ASP A 339 -1.76 -21.76 23.76
C ASP A 339 -1.89 -22.85 24.82
N ASP A 340 -2.14 -22.43 26.05
CA ASP A 340 -2.32 -23.34 27.20
C ASP A 340 -3.67 -24.08 27.16
N ARG A 341 -4.58 -23.71 26.23
CA ARG A 341 -5.92 -24.30 26.08
C ARG A 341 -5.99 -25.37 24.99
N SER A 342 -4.97 -25.48 24.17
CA SER A 342 -4.88 -26.41 23.04
C SER A 342 -3.98 -27.61 23.38
N LYS A 343 -4.21 -28.75 22.67
CA LYS A 343 -3.25 -29.86 22.69
C LYS A 343 -1.91 -29.49 22.07
N GLU A 344 -1.90 -28.44 21.24
CA GLU A 344 -0.70 -27.86 20.64
C GLU A 344 -0.20 -26.70 21.49
N PRO A 345 1.11 -26.62 21.76
CA PRO A 345 1.68 -25.59 22.64
C PRO A 345 1.63 -24.18 22.08
N HIS A 346 1.27 -24.04 20.78
CA HIS A 346 1.29 -22.75 20.06
C HIS A 346 0.12 -22.64 19.09
N SER A 347 -0.43 -21.44 18.98
CA SER A 347 -1.36 -21.04 17.94
C SER A 347 -0.85 -19.80 17.22
N VAL A 348 -1.27 -19.58 15.98
CA VAL A 348 -0.96 -18.36 15.20
C VAL A 348 -2.20 -17.48 15.20
N CYS A 349 -2.06 -16.28 15.73
CA CYS A 349 -3.11 -15.29 15.81
C CYS A 349 -3.04 -14.36 14.60
N PHE A 350 -4.10 -14.26 13.85
CA PHE A 350 -4.27 -13.32 12.74
C PHE A 350 -5.30 -12.26 13.12
N ARG A 351 -5.06 -11.02 12.67
CA ARG A 351 -6.06 -9.95 12.75
C ARG A 351 -7.03 -10.10 11.60
N GLU A 352 -8.31 -10.06 11.88
CA GLU A 352 -9.39 -10.05 10.90
C GLU A 352 -10.01 -8.66 10.76
N ALA A 353 -10.88 -8.50 9.78
CA ALA A 353 -11.67 -7.30 9.62
C ALA A 353 -12.48 -6.96 10.91
N LYS A 354 -12.79 -5.67 11.09
CA LYS A 354 -13.55 -5.16 12.27
C LYS A 354 -12.85 -5.41 13.62
N GLY A 355 -11.52 -5.67 13.62
CA GLY A 355 -10.75 -5.83 14.85
C GLY A 355 -10.89 -7.18 15.54
N ALA A 356 -11.51 -8.16 14.89
CA ALA A 356 -11.55 -9.54 15.38
C ALA A 356 -10.18 -10.21 15.25
N PHE A 357 -10.00 -11.31 16.00
CA PHE A 357 -8.79 -12.11 15.94
C PHE A 357 -9.14 -13.58 15.81
N ARG A 358 -8.43 -14.26 14.90
CA ARG A 358 -8.58 -15.69 14.67
C ARG A 358 -7.28 -16.41 15.01
N ARG A 359 -7.40 -17.55 15.67
CA ARG A 359 -6.27 -18.43 16.00
C ARG A 359 -6.33 -19.71 15.16
N LEU A 360 -5.19 -20.07 14.58
CA LEU A 360 -5.02 -21.28 13.78
C LEU A 360 -3.82 -22.08 14.27
N SER A 361 -3.82 -23.39 14.03
CA SER A 361 -2.62 -24.21 14.25
C SER A 361 -1.50 -23.78 13.29
N PRO A 362 -0.25 -23.63 13.74
CA PRO A 362 0.86 -23.30 12.85
C PRO A 362 1.10 -24.35 11.77
N TYR A 363 0.66 -25.60 12.01
CA TYR A 363 0.85 -26.73 11.07
C TYR A 363 -0.22 -26.80 9.97
N THR A 364 -1.30 -26.01 10.10
CA THR A 364 -2.35 -25.92 9.06
C THR A 364 -2.17 -24.72 8.14
N LEU A 365 -1.18 -23.88 8.43
CA LEU A 365 -0.95 -22.67 7.63
C LEU A 365 -0.46 -23.04 6.22
N PRO A 366 -0.87 -22.25 5.20
CA PRO A 366 -0.28 -22.32 3.87
C PRO A 366 1.21 -21.93 3.92
N GLU A 367 1.85 -21.90 2.77
CA GLU A 367 3.24 -21.47 2.67
C GLU A 367 3.42 -20.08 3.28
N HIS A 368 4.44 -19.93 4.12
CA HIS A 368 4.69 -18.73 4.90
C HIS A 368 6.18 -18.50 5.15
N GLU A 369 6.54 -17.26 5.47
CA GLU A 369 7.91 -16.88 5.83
C GLU A 369 7.91 -16.02 7.10
N THR A 370 9.08 -15.86 7.74
CA THR A 370 9.26 -14.96 8.89
C THR A 370 9.07 -13.50 8.45
N ALA A 371 8.40 -12.68 9.28
CA ALA A 371 7.88 -11.38 8.91
C ALA A 371 8.35 -10.18 9.77
N PHE A 372 9.48 -10.26 10.43
CA PHE A 372 10.09 -9.10 11.10
C PHE A 372 10.67 -8.12 10.08
N ALA A 373 11.30 -8.66 9.03
CA ALA A 373 11.70 -7.91 7.84
C ALA A 373 10.92 -8.40 6.62
N MET A 374 10.55 -7.47 5.76
CA MET A 374 9.88 -7.76 4.49
C MET A 374 10.42 -6.89 3.36
N THR A 375 10.16 -7.26 2.11
CA THR A 375 10.54 -6.40 0.99
C THR A 375 9.63 -5.17 0.92
N VAL A 376 10.15 -4.07 0.35
CA VAL A 376 9.35 -2.86 0.10
C VAL A 376 8.08 -3.18 -0.69
N HIS A 377 8.15 -4.09 -1.69
CA HIS A 377 6.98 -4.55 -2.44
C HIS A 377 5.89 -5.16 -1.54
N LYS A 378 6.27 -6.07 -0.62
CA LYS A 378 5.31 -6.70 0.30
C LYS A 378 4.77 -5.75 1.38
N SER A 379 5.37 -4.57 1.55
CA SER A 379 4.89 -3.54 2.45
C SER A 379 3.85 -2.60 1.81
N GLN A 380 3.61 -2.71 0.51
CA GLN A 380 2.58 -1.91 -0.17
C GLN A 380 1.23 -2.07 0.52
N GLY A 381 0.45 -1.00 0.58
CA GLY A 381 -0.75 -0.95 1.39
C GLY A 381 -0.52 -0.99 2.91
N SER A 382 0.70 -0.94 3.46
CA SER A 382 0.99 -0.91 4.90
C SER A 382 1.69 0.36 5.33
N GLU A 383 1.61 0.69 6.63
CA GLU A 383 2.26 1.85 7.21
C GLU A 383 2.65 1.55 8.65
N TYR A 384 3.76 2.15 9.10
CA TYR A 384 4.37 1.90 10.39
C TYR A 384 4.81 3.22 11.02
N GLU A 385 4.83 3.30 12.34
CA GLU A 385 5.31 4.50 13.03
C GLU A 385 6.79 4.77 12.70
N ARG A 386 7.59 3.69 12.66
CA ARG A 386 9.02 3.73 12.35
C ARG A 386 9.39 2.70 11.29
N VAL A 387 10.23 3.12 10.34
CA VAL A 387 10.74 2.25 9.27
C VAL A 387 12.26 2.27 9.27
N PHE A 388 12.84 1.07 9.20
CA PHE A 388 14.24 0.85 8.89
C PHE A 388 14.33 0.34 7.44
N LEU A 389 14.81 1.18 6.52
CA LEU A 389 14.91 0.86 5.10
C LEU A 389 16.34 0.44 4.76
N PHE A 390 16.52 -0.83 4.47
CA PHE A 390 17.83 -1.41 4.13
C PHE A 390 18.03 -1.46 2.61
N LEU A 391 19.09 -0.78 2.15
CA LEU A 391 19.57 -0.85 0.78
C LEU A 391 20.57 -2.01 0.64
N PRO A 392 20.71 -2.65 -0.52
CA PRO A 392 21.68 -3.72 -0.72
C PRO A 392 23.12 -3.20 -0.73
N GLU A 393 24.09 -4.11 -0.61
CA GLU A 393 25.52 -3.80 -0.59
C GLU A 393 26.06 -3.31 -1.93
N ALA A 394 25.42 -3.74 -3.01
CA ALA A 394 25.78 -3.40 -4.38
C ALA A 394 24.58 -2.84 -5.14
N ASP A 395 24.86 -2.08 -6.18
CA ASP A 395 23.81 -1.57 -7.06
C ASP A 395 23.04 -2.72 -7.72
N ASN A 396 21.74 -2.55 -7.84
CA ASN A 396 20.83 -3.52 -8.42
C ASN A 396 19.79 -2.79 -9.30
N PRO A 397 19.46 -3.31 -10.49
CA PRO A 397 18.46 -2.70 -11.37
C PRO A 397 17.09 -2.46 -10.76
N ILE A 398 16.69 -3.24 -9.74
CA ILE A 398 15.42 -3.05 -9.03
C ILE A 398 15.41 -1.78 -8.16
N LEU A 399 16.60 -1.26 -7.81
CA LEU A 399 16.72 -0.01 -7.08
C LEU A 399 16.44 1.16 -8.01
N ASN A 400 15.32 1.80 -7.78
CA ASN A 400 14.89 3.00 -8.47
C ASN A 400 14.20 3.93 -7.48
N ARG A 401 13.87 5.14 -7.94
CA ARG A 401 13.24 6.16 -7.07
C ARG A 401 11.88 5.72 -6.56
N GLU A 402 11.12 4.96 -7.33
CA GLU A 402 9.79 4.46 -6.97
C GLU A 402 9.87 3.47 -5.81
N LEU A 403 10.91 2.60 -5.79
CA LEU A 403 11.16 1.70 -4.67
C LEU A 403 11.55 2.47 -3.39
N ILE A 404 12.48 3.43 -3.52
CA ILE A 404 12.89 4.26 -2.38
C ILE A 404 11.69 5.07 -1.87
N TYR A 405 10.95 5.73 -2.75
CA TYR A 405 9.75 6.48 -2.42
C TYR A 405 8.70 5.61 -1.71
N THR A 406 8.43 4.41 -2.25
CA THR A 406 7.47 3.48 -1.62
C THR A 406 7.91 3.11 -0.21
N GLY A 407 9.20 2.82 0.01
CA GLY A 407 9.77 2.54 1.32
C GLY A 407 9.62 3.73 2.29
N ILE A 408 9.91 4.94 1.85
CA ILE A 408 9.78 6.17 2.64
C ILE A 408 8.33 6.39 3.07
N THR A 409 7.39 6.23 2.15
CA THR A 409 5.96 6.48 2.41
C THR A 409 5.33 5.46 3.34
N ARG A 410 6.04 4.39 3.72
CA ARG A 410 5.61 3.46 4.78
C ARG A 410 5.83 4.03 6.19
N ALA A 411 6.75 5.00 6.36
CA ALA A 411 7.02 5.65 7.65
C ALA A 411 5.99 6.74 7.94
N ARG A 412 5.42 6.73 9.15
CA ARG A 412 4.54 7.79 9.64
C ARG A 412 5.29 8.86 10.42
N ARG A 413 6.30 8.47 11.19
CA ARG A 413 7.05 9.38 12.08
C ARG A 413 8.54 9.39 11.84
N GLU A 414 9.14 8.21 11.73
CA GLU A 414 10.59 8.09 11.70
C GLU A 414 11.04 7.12 10.61
N LEU A 415 12.09 7.51 9.93
CA LEU A 415 12.75 6.73 8.89
C LEU A 415 14.24 6.67 9.16
N THR A 416 14.78 5.46 9.21
CA THR A 416 16.23 5.22 9.16
C THR A 416 16.56 4.53 7.83
N VAL A 417 17.40 5.18 7.01
CA VAL A 417 17.92 4.57 5.78
C VAL A 417 19.26 3.93 6.07
N CYS A 418 19.38 2.63 5.85
CA CYS A 418 20.58 1.84 6.11
C CYS A 418 21.24 1.41 4.79
N GLY A 419 22.51 1.71 4.60
CA GLY A 419 23.26 1.30 3.43
C GLY A 419 24.23 2.38 2.93
N ARG A 420 24.84 2.17 1.77
CA ARG A 420 25.85 3.08 1.20
C ARG A 420 25.21 4.26 0.49
N LYS A 421 25.79 5.46 0.65
CA LYS A 421 25.31 6.70 0.01
C LYS A 421 25.31 6.63 -1.52
N ASP A 422 26.34 6.05 -2.11
CA ASP A 422 26.42 5.94 -3.58
C ASP A 422 25.32 5.05 -4.17
N ILE A 423 24.88 4.04 -3.43
CA ILE A 423 23.75 3.18 -3.83
C ILE A 423 22.44 3.98 -3.78
N LEU A 424 22.22 4.78 -2.74
CA LEU A 424 21.05 5.64 -2.64
C LEU A 424 21.01 6.69 -3.77
N ILE A 425 22.14 7.34 -4.05
CA ILE A 425 22.24 8.33 -5.15
C ILE A 425 21.82 7.70 -6.48
N ARG A 426 22.35 6.51 -6.80
CA ARG A 426 22.00 5.78 -8.02
C ARG A 426 20.53 5.42 -8.08
N ALA A 427 19.97 4.95 -6.96
CA ALA A 427 18.57 4.59 -6.85
C ALA A 427 17.65 5.82 -7.10
N VAL A 428 17.94 6.95 -6.47
CA VAL A 428 17.17 8.19 -6.62
C VAL A 428 17.29 8.76 -8.04
N SER A 429 18.46 8.65 -8.67
CA SER A 429 18.68 9.13 -10.04
C SER A 429 18.00 8.23 -11.10
N ARG A 430 17.69 6.96 -10.75
CA ARG A 430 17.10 6.00 -11.67
C ARG A 430 15.58 6.04 -11.58
N LYS A 431 14.91 6.46 -12.67
CA LYS A 431 13.46 6.29 -12.82
C LYS A 431 13.17 4.90 -13.40
N MET A 432 12.07 4.27 -12.99
CA MET A 432 11.59 3.03 -13.60
C MET A 432 11.05 3.36 -14.99
N GLU A 433 11.63 2.75 -16.02
CA GLU A 433 11.12 2.84 -17.38
C GLU A 433 10.35 1.56 -17.70
N ARG A 434 9.08 1.71 -18.08
CA ARG A 434 8.23 0.63 -18.57
C ARG A 434 7.55 1.07 -19.85
N TYR A 435 7.62 0.24 -20.86
CA TYR A 435 7.03 0.52 -22.16
C TYR A 435 5.80 -0.37 -22.34
N SER A 436 4.61 0.23 -22.28
CA SER A 436 3.34 -0.45 -22.55
C SER A 436 2.73 -0.06 -23.90
N GLY A 437 3.16 1.07 -24.48
CA GLY A 437 2.51 1.69 -25.64
C GLY A 437 1.13 2.31 -25.33
N LEU A 438 0.67 2.23 -24.05
CA LEU A 438 -0.66 2.73 -23.67
C LEU A 438 -0.74 4.26 -23.72
N THR A 439 0.30 4.96 -23.28
CA THR A 439 0.36 6.43 -23.31
C THR A 439 0.22 6.97 -24.73
N GLU A 440 0.91 6.37 -25.71
CA GLU A 440 0.85 6.75 -27.11
C GLU A 440 -0.54 6.53 -27.70
N LYS A 441 -1.17 5.37 -27.38
CA LYS A 441 -2.53 5.06 -27.85
C LYS A 441 -3.59 6.00 -27.28
N ILE A 442 -3.50 6.30 -25.98
CA ILE A 442 -4.42 7.26 -25.32
C ILE A 442 -4.29 8.66 -25.96
N ARG A 443 -3.07 9.10 -26.27
CA ARG A 443 -2.84 10.40 -26.91
C ARG A 443 -3.37 10.47 -28.35
N GLN A 444 -3.27 9.38 -29.08
CA GLN A 444 -3.73 9.33 -30.48
C GLN A 444 -5.25 9.25 -30.61
N GLY A 445 -5.97 9.02 -29.49
CA GLY A 445 -7.44 8.90 -29.48
C GLY A 445 -7.95 7.72 -30.32
N GLN A 446 -7.10 6.76 -30.68
CA GLN A 446 -7.49 5.64 -31.50
C GLN A 446 -8.15 4.56 -30.66
N PRO A 447 -9.33 4.06 -31.05
CA PRO A 447 -9.89 2.88 -30.41
C PRO A 447 -8.90 1.71 -30.56
N VAL A 448 -8.73 0.95 -29.51
CA VAL A 448 -8.00 -0.33 -29.55
C VAL A 448 -8.86 -1.29 -30.36
N GLU A 449 -8.40 -1.70 -31.56
CA GLU A 449 -9.02 -2.78 -32.34
C GLU A 449 -8.92 -4.13 -31.59
#